data_86bba7d56c8d66f97daccf16fe496511
#
_entry.id   86bba7d56c8d66f97daccf16fe496511
#
_cell.length_a   1.000
_cell.length_b   1.000
_cell.length_c   1.000
_cell.angle_alpha   90.00
_cell.angle_beta   90.00
_cell.angle_gamma   90.00
#
_symmetry.space_group_name_H-M   'P 1'
#
loop_
_entity.id
_entity.type
_entity.pdbx_description
1 polymer ?
#
loop_
_entity_poly.entity_id
_entity_poly.type
_entity_poly.pdbx_seq_one_letter_code
_entity_poly.pdbx_strand_id
1 'polypeptide(L)'
;MTPQYVKFIQEEVLEGKINYAPTYGNTLMGLAISKNRDPGEYSLTYYAPQPRAILRVVDPKDSTKVVDYGEYGRVELTTMTKEFFVPRFLERDEAIRRPECDEFPWDGVGDVRPFQSGTKAVIEGVY
;
A
#
# COMPACT_ATOMS: atom_id res chain seq x y z
N MET A 1 1.77 -8.70 -0.72
CA MET A 1 2.64 -9.65 0.01
C MET A 1 1.97 -10.06 1.31
N THR A 2 1.83 -11.35 1.54
CA THR A 2 1.12 -11.84 2.71
C THR A 2 1.98 -11.76 3.99
N PRO A 3 1.37 -11.59 5.17
CA PRO A 3 2.12 -11.58 6.44
C PRO A 3 2.95 -12.85 6.66
N GLN A 4 2.44 -14.01 6.25
CA GLN A 4 3.18 -15.27 6.35
C GLN A 4 4.46 -15.26 5.53
N TYR A 5 4.43 -14.68 4.35
CA TYR A 5 5.60 -14.57 3.49
C TYR A 5 6.64 -13.60 4.07
N VAL A 6 6.18 -12.47 4.60
CA VAL A 6 7.06 -11.51 5.29
C VAL A 6 7.72 -12.18 6.50
N LYS A 7 6.97 -12.92 7.30
CA LYS A 7 7.47 -13.67 8.43
C LYS A 7 8.55 -14.68 8.00
N PHE A 8 8.25 -15.46 6.96
CA PHE A 8 9.20 -16.42 6.41
C PHE A 8 10.52 -15.76 6.00
N ILE A 9 10.46 -14.68 5.24
CA ILE A 9 11.67 -13.97 4.82
C ILE A 9 12.42 -13.42 6.02
N GLN A 10 11.73 -12.79 6.96
CA GLN A 10 12.36 -12.15 8.12
C GLN A 10 13.03 -13.17 9.04
N GLU A 11 12.35 -14.28 9.33
CA GLU A 11 12.83 -15.26 10.31
C GLU A 11 13.73 -16.32 9.68
N GLU A 12 13.35 -16.89 8.53
CA GLU A 12 14.04 -18.04 7.94
C GLU A 12 15.14 -17.62 6.97
N VAL A 13 14.88 -16.64 6.12
CA VAL A 13 15.86 -16.22 5.11
C VAL A 13 16.88 -15.25 5.70
N LEU A 14 16.42 -14.23 6.42
CA LEU A 14 17.27 -13.20 7.03
C LEU A 14 17.70 -13.54 8.45
N GLU A 15 17.21 -14.63 9.01
CA GLU A 15 17.53 -15.11 10.37
C GLU A 15 17.36 -14.04 11.46
N GLY A 16 16.45 -13.10 11.27
CA GLY A 16 16.24 -11.99 12.19
C GLY A 16 17.36 -10.96 12.26
N LYS A 17 18.41 -11.11 11.45
CA LYS A 17 19.60 -10.23 11.49
C LYS A 17 19.42 -8.91 10.78
N ILE A 18 18.53 -8.88 9.78
CA ILE A 18 18.27 -7.71 8.93
C ILE A 18 16.76 -7.52 8.84
N ASN A 19 16.30 -6.30 8.96
CA ASN A 19 14.89 -5.98 8.79
C ASN A 19 14.51 -6.04 7.31
N TYR A 20 13.46 -6.81 7.02
CA TYR A 20 12.86 -6.84 5.70
C TYR A 20 11.91 -5.65 5.53
N ALA A 21 12.23 -4.77 4.61
CA ALA A 21 11.46 -3.56 4.35
C ALA A 21 11.06 -3.47 2.87
N PRO A 22 10.02 -4.19 2.46
CA PRO A 22 9.53 -4.10 1.08
C PRO A 22 8.96 -2.71 0.81
N THR A 23 8.91 -2.35 -0.46
CA THR A 23 8.34 -1.09 -0.92
C THR A 23 7.15 -1.35 -1.84
N TYR A 24 6.25 -0.37 -1.91
CA TYR A 24 5.13 -0.37 -2.85
C TYR A 24 5.23 0.86 -3.74
N GLY A 25 5.07 0.68 -5.04
CA GLY A 25 5.12 1.82 -5.92
C GLY A 25 5.12 1.49 -7.40
N ASN A 26 5.26 2.54 -8.18
CA ASN A 26 5.35 2.46 -9.63
C ASN A 26 6.15 3.66 -10.15
N THR A 27 6.32 3.75 -11.47
CA THR A 27 7.08 4.83 -12.10
C THR A 27 6.53 6.22 -11.80
N LEU A 28 5.22 6.36 -11.68
CA LEU A 28 4.56 7.65 -11.43
C LEU A 28 4.74 8.14 -9.99
N MET A 29 4.60 7.23 -9.04
CA MET A 29 4.60 7.55 -7.62
C MET A 29 6.00 7.58 -7.01
N GLY A 30 6.91 6.76 -7.50
CA GLY A 30 8.10 6.38 -6.77
C GLY A 30 7.79 5.26 -5.77
N LEU A 31 8.43 5.27 -4.62
CA LEU A 31 8.34 4.19 -3.65
C LEU A 31 7.70 4.64 -2.35
N ALA A 32 6.63 3.98 -1.97
CA ALA A 32 6.08 4.06 -0.61
C ALA A 32 6.87 3.12 0.31
N ILE A 33 7.17 3.60 1.49
CA ILE A 33 7.98 2.88 2.48
C ILE A 33 7.07 2.07 3.38
N SER A 34 7.46 0.83 3.64
CA SER A 34 6.71 -0.05 4.54
C SER A 34 7.09 0.18 6.00
N LYS A 35 6.09 0.06 6.85
CA LYS A 35 6.24 0.01 8.31
C LYS A 35 5.42 -1.13 8.87
N ASN A 36 5.98 -1.86 9.83
CA ASN A 36 5.22 -2.80 10.65
C ASN A 36 4.48 -2.01 11.72
N ARG A 37 3.23 -2.35 11.97
CA ARG A 37 2.42 -1.64 12.95
C ARG A 37 2.85 -1.92 14.38
N ASP A 38 3.03 -3.19 14.70
CA ASP A 38 3.31 -3.65 16.05
C ASP A 38 4.45 -4.67 16.05
N PRO A 39 5.25 -4.72 17.12
CA PRO A 39 6.29 -5.73 17.24
C PRO A 39 5.72 -7.15 17.13
N GLY A 40 6.33 -7.97 16.27
CA GLY A 40 5.88 -9.33 16.02
C GLY A 40 4.72 -9.47 15.04
N GLU A 41 4.12 -8.38 14.60
CA GLU A 41 3.14 -8.38 13.53
C GLU A 41 3.83 -8.19 12.19
N TYR A 42 3.53 -9.06 11.24
CA TYR A 42 4.15 -9.04 9.91
C TYR A 42 3.25 -8.39 8.84
N SER A 43 2.15 -7.78 9.26
CA SER A 43 1.30 -6.99 8.38
C SER A 43 1.97 -5.67 8.05
N LEU A 44 2.13 -5.39 6.77
CA LEU A 44 2.81 -4.21 6.29
C LEU A 44 1.82 -3.09 5.98
N THR A 45 2.17 -1.88 6.37
CA THR A 45 1.50 -0.65 5.94
C THR A 45 2.50 0.19 5.15
N TYR A 46 2.09 0.68 3.99
CA TYR A 46 2.93 1.51 3.14
C TYR A 46 2.51 2.96 3.22
N TYR A 47 3.49 3.85 3.32
CA TYR A 47 3.28 5.29 3.40
C TYR A 47 3.91 5.98 2.19
N ALA A 48 3.11 6.76 1.49
CA ALA A 48 3.54 7.46 0.29
C ALA A 48 4.54 8.60 0.61
N PRO A 49 5.41 8.96 -0.33
CA PRO A 49 6.35 10.07 -0.16
C PRO A 49 5.66 11.42 -0.40
N GLN A 50 4.80 11.85 0.53
CA GLN A 50 4.13 13.16 0.42
C GLN A 50 5.14 14.30 0.58
N PRO A 51 4.91 15.42 -0.09
CA PRO A 51 3.79 15.77 -0.98
C PRO A 51 3.94 15.28 -2.43
N ARG A 52 5.01 14.59 -2.76
CA ARG A 52 5.28 14.09 -4.11
C ARG A 52 4.17 13.19 -4.64
N ALA A 53 3.70 12.28 -3.79
CA ALA A 53 2.61 11.36 -4.11
C ALA A 53 1.68 11.21 -2.92
N ILE A 54 0.39 11.06 -3.18
CA ILE A 54 -0.64 10.85 -2.17
C ILE A 54 -1.39 9.57 -2.51
N LEU A 55 -1.49 8.66 -1.54
CA LEU A 55 -2.29 7.45 -1.64
C LEU A 55 -3.55 7.59 -0.80
N ARG A 56 -4.68 7.22 -1.39
CA ARG A 56 -5.97 7.15 -0.69
C ARG A 56 -6.60 5.79 -0.97
N VAL A 57 -7.43 5.34 -0.04
CA VAL A 57 -8.26 4.14 -0.23
C VAL A 57 -9.70 4.60 -0.38
N VAL A 58 -10.24 4.41 -1.57
CA VAL A 58 -11.56 4.92 -1.93
C VAL A 58 -12.55 3.79 -2.15
N ASP A 59 -13.83 4.11 -2.01
CA ASP A 59 -14.91 3.16 -2.27
C ASP A 59 -14.84 2.69 -3.74
N PRO A 60 -14.85 1.37 -3.98
CA PRO A 60 -14.78 0.84 -5.34
C PRO A 60 -15.92 1.27 -6.26
N LYS A 61 -17.06 1.64 -5.68
CA LYS A 61 -18.25 2.08 -6.42
C LYS A 61 -18.35 3.59 -6.53
N ASP A 62 -17.70 4.31 -5.63
CA ASP A 62 -17.74 5.78 -5.60
C ASP A 62 -16.38 6.33 -5.17
N SER A 63 -15.54 6.64 -6.13
CA SER A 63 -14.17 7.14 -5.89
C SER A 63 -14.13 8.53 -5.24
N THR A 64 -15.26 9.19 -5.05
CA THR A 64 -15.32 10.44 -4.29
C THR A 64 -15.32 10.22 -2.78
N LYS A 65 -15.52 8.96 -2.34
CA LYS A 65 -15.59 8.58 -0.93
C LYS A 65 -14.36 7.80 -0.52
N VAL A 66 -13.70 8.28 0.54
CA VAL A 66 -12.64 7.54 1.22
C VAL A 66 -13.30 6.55 2.18
N VAL A 67 -12.82 5.31 2.19
CA VAL A 67 -13.34 4.29 3.12
C VAL A 67 -12.92 4.58 4.56
N ASP A 68 -13.58 3.95 5.52
CA ASP A 68 -13.20 4.05 6.93
C ASP A 68 -11.88 3.31 7.20
N TYR A 69 -11.22 3.65 8.30
CA TYR A 69 -10.01 2.94 8.72
C TYR A 69 -10.30 1.46 8.95
N GLY A 70 -9.40 0.61 8.48
CA GLY A 70 -9.54 -0.83 8.57
C GLY A 70 -10.39 -1.47 7.48
N GLU A 71 -11.00 -0.70 6.61
CA GLU A 71 -11.79 -1.20 5.50
C GLU A 71 -11.01 -1.25 4.19
N TYR A 72 -11.34 -2.24 3.36
CA TYR A 72 -10.80 -2.36 2.02
C TYR A 72 -11.47 -1.38 1.07
N GLY A 73 -10.68 -0.84 0.20
CA GLY A 73 -11.14 -0.05 -0.93
C GLY A 73 -10.09 -0.08 -2.03
N ARG A 74 -10.34 0.67 -3.07
CA ARG A 74 -9.43 0.76 -4.20
C ARG A 74 -8.36 1.81 -3.94
N VAL A 75 -7.12 1.50 -4.31
CA VAL A 75 -6.02 2.45 -4.16
C VAL A 75 -6.14 3.53 -5.22
N GLU A 76 -6.14 4.78 -4.78
CA GLU A 76 -6.12 5.96 -5.63
C GLU A 76 -4.81 6.71 -5.42
N LEU A 77 -4.14 7.00 -6.50
CA LEU A 77 -2.85 7.69 -6.53
C LEU A 77 -3.01 9.10 -7.11
N THR A 78 -2.44 10.08 -6.43
CA THR A 78 -2.22 11.42 -6.99
C THR A 78 -0.74 11.73 -6.96
N THR A 79 -0.16 12.08 -8.10
CA THR A 79 1.22 12.54 -8.19
C THR A 79 1.27 14.03 -8.47
N MET A 80 2.21 14.72 -7.82
CA MET A 80 2.37 16.17 -7.93
C MET A 80 3.84 16.52 -8.14
N THR A 81 4.46 15.90 -9.13
CA THR A 81 5.82 16.24 -9.54
C THR A 81 5.81 17.04 -10.83
N LYS A 82 6.94 17.66 -11.14
CA LYS A 82 7.11 18.41 -12.37
C LYS A 82 6.97 17.53 -13.62
N GLU A 83 7.43 16.28 -13.50
CA GLU A 83 7.43 15.29 -14.58
C GLU A 83 6.12 14.55 -14.70
N PHE A 84 5.44 14.33 -13.56
CA PHE A 84 4.20 13.56 -13.49
C PHE A 84 3.17 14.29 -12.66
N PHE A 85 2.22 14.91 -13.31
CA PHE A 85 1.03 15.46 -12.65
C PHE A 85 -0.18 14.61 -13.05
N VAL A 86 -0.53 13.64 -12.22
CA VAL A 86 -1.64 12.71 -12.47
C VAL A 86 -2.55 12.73 -11.24
N PRO A 87 -3.63 13.51 -11.28
CA PRO A 87 -4.57 13.57 -10.17
C PRO A 87 -5.53 12.37 -10.20
N ARG A 88 -5.73 11.77 -9.03
CA ARG A 88 -6.79 10.79 -8.77
C ARG A 88 -6.81 9.59 -9.73
N PHE A 89 -5.65 9.01 -9.95
CA PHE A 89 -5.52 7.79 -10.74
C PHE A 89 -5.91 6.56 -9.92
N LEU A 90 -6.85 5.77 -10.40
CA LEU A 90 -7.23 4.50 -9.75
C LEU A 90 -6.26 3.41 -10.15
N GLU A 91 -5.54 2.90 -9.15
CA GLU A 91 -4.64 1.77 -9.33
C GLU A 91 -5.40 0.45 -9.51
N ARG A 92 -4.69 -0.58 -9.94
CA ARG A 92 -5.23 -1.93 -10.07
C ARG A 92 -5.37 -2.66 -8.73
N ASP A 93 -4.93 -2.03 -7.67
CA ASP A 93 -4.85 -2.64 -6.35
C ASP A 93 -6.00 -2.20 -5.45
N GLU A 94 -6.32 -3.06 -4.51
CA GLU A 94 -7.12 -2.72 -3.33
C GLU A 94 -6.24 -2.82 -2.09
N ALA A 95 -6.62 -2.10 -1.06
CA ALA A 95 -5.89 -2.07 0.20
C ALA A 95 -6.80 -1.67 1.36
N ILE A 96 -6.32 -1.89 2.57
CA ILE A 96 -6.96 -1.42 3.79
C ILE A 96 -6.47 0.00 4.08
N ARG A 97 -7.39 0.93 4.39
CA ARG A 97 -7.01 2.24 4.90
C ARG A 97 -6.42 2.11 6.30
N ARG A 98 -5.21 2.60 6.47
CA ARG A 98 -4.47 2.58 7.74
C ARG A 98 -4.23 3.99 8.25
N PRO A 99 -4.26 4.19 9.57
CA PRO A 99 -3.99 5.51 10.13
C PRO A 99 -2.52 5.91 10.01
N GLU A 100 -2.27 7.18 10.23
CA GLU A 100 -0.93 7.75 10.32
C GLU A 100 -0.05 7.07 11.38
N CYS A 101 1.25 7.25 11.26
CA CYS A 101 2.22 6.85 12.28
C CYS A 101 3.15 8.04 12.61
N ASP A 102 4.02 7.87 13.62
CA ASP A 102 4.91 8.96 14.10
C ASP A 102 5.81 9.51 13.00
N GLU A 103 6.30 8.65 12.11
CA GLU A 103 7.20 9.08 11.02
C GLU A 103 6.45 9.67 9.82
N PHE A 104 5.19 9.28 9.62
CA PHE A 104 4.39 9.70 8.48
C PHE A 104 3.02 10.20 8.97
N PRO A 105 2.84 11.53 9.10
CA PRO A 105 1.59 12.11 9.60
C PRO A 105 0.47 12.13 8.54
N TRP A 106 0.30 11.05 7.80
CA TRP A 106 -0.76 10.86 6.81
C TRP A 106 -1.16 9.39 6.71
N ASP A 107 -2.30 9.11 6.11
CA ASP A 107 -2.82 7.76 5.99
C ASP A 107 -1.90 6.85 5.16
N GLY A 108 -1.81 5.61 5.58
CA GLY A 108 -1.14 4.55 4.85
C GLY A 108 -2.10 3.56 4.21
N VAL A 109 -1.55 2.64 3.42
CA VAL A 109 -2.27 1.55 2.78
C VAL A 109 -1.69 0.23 3.25
N GLY A 110 -2.55 -0.63 3.80
CA GLY A 110 -2.16 -1.95 4.32
C GLY A 110 -2.73 -3.09 3.49
N ASP A 111 -2.10 -4.24 3.60
CA ASP A 111 -2.55 -5.46 2.93
C ASP A 111 -2.89 -5.24 1.45
N VAL A 112 -1.96 -4.64 0.72
CA VAL A 112 -2.12 -4.31 -0.70
C VAL A 112 -2.17 -5.60 -1.52
N ARG A 113 -3.20 -5.72 -2.33
CA ARG A 113 -3.42 -6.87 -3.21
C ARG A 113 -4.14 -6.46 -4.50
N PRO A 114 -4.12 -7.31 -5.55
CA PRO A 114 -4.85 -7.01 -6.78
C PRO A 114 -6.34 -6.84 -6.50
N PHE A 115 -6.94 -5.82 -7.08
CA PHE A 115 -8.38 -5.61 -6.99
C PHE A 115 -9.13 -6.71 -7.73
N GLN A 116 -10.00 -7.41 -7.01
CA GLN A 116 -10.84 -8.45 -7.58
C GLN A 116 -12.22 -7.87 -7.92
N SER A 117 -12.38 -7.46 -9.16
CA SER A 117 -13.73 -7.28 -9.69
C SER A 117 -14.30 -8.67 -10.00
N GLY A 118 -15.32 -9.10 -9.28
CA GLY A 118 -15.87 -10.45 -9.20
C GLY A 118 -16.07 -11.30 -10.47
N THR A 119 -15.38 -11.06 -11.56
CA THR A 119 -15.65 -11.71 -12.84
C THR A 119 -14.44 -12.19 -13.63
N LYS A 120 -13.19 -11.99 -13.22
CA LYS A 120 -12.03 -12.46 -14.01
C LYS A 120 -10.82 -12.86 -13.19
N ALA A 121 -10.15 -13.90 -13.71
CA ALA A 121 -8.84 -14.29 -13.25
C ALA A 121 -7.89 -13.07 -13.20
N VAL A 122 -7.31 -12.86 -12.06
CA VAL A 122 -6.28 -11.83 -11.86
C VAL A 122 -5.03 -12.26 -12.61
N ILE A 123 -4.46 -11.37 -13.40
CA ILE A 123 -3.13 -11.59 -13.96
C ILE A 123 -2.16 -11.52 -12.78
N GLU A 124 -1.51 -12.63 -12.48
CA GLU A 124 -0.56 -12.69 -11.40
C GLU A 124 0.60 -11.73 -11.65
N GLY A 125 0.77 -10.80 -10.72
CA GLY A 125 1.96 -9.98 -10.62
C GLY A 125 2.71 -10.31 -9.33
N VAL A 126 3.80 -9.62 -9.07
CA VAL A 126 4.56 -9.75 -7.82
C VAL A 126 3.92 -8.86 -6.76
N TYR A 127 3.10 -9.48 -5.95
CA TYR A 127 2.42 -8.78 -4.86
C TYR A 127 2.84 -9.29 -3.49
#